data_2671813b5e059fe8c1c46e2c3a16b8a8
#
_entry.id   2671813b5e059fe8c1c46e2c3a16b8a8
#
_cell.length_a   1.000
_cell.length_b   1.000
_cell.length_c   1.000
_cell.angle_alpha   90.00
_cell.angle_beta   90.00
_cell.angle_gamma   90.00
#
_symmetry.space_group_name_H-M   'P 1'
#
loop_
_entity.id
_entity.type
_entity.pdbx_description
1 polymer ?
#
loop_
_entity_poly.entity_id
_entity_poly.type
_entity_poly.pdbx_seq_one_letter_code
_entity_poly.pdbx_strand_id
1 'polypeptide(L)'
;SMPATKEQLHEAMQSVGITADNPQEFFIHGYSDREDRHIALPYDMVCAAQVDELNFLAARLENLDASGIAALNAATQRKNGFENIGQLIDFTYNEDFFVHIPEVHNPRELGDYYLNKSGMVQMPAEWKNSIDLIAFGRNAAAQEKGSFTEYGYLVESGDEWEKHFEGRDVPEEYRIMSYPQPTIELDAAPAVQTATIPEAQQQEPRPVIPIVL
;
A
#
# COMPACT_ATOMS: atom_id res chain seq x y z
N SER A 1 17.38 2.51 5.48
CA SER A 1 16.00 2.09 5.76
C SER A 1 15.10 3.30 5.88
N MET A 2 13.83 3.12 5.62
CA MET A 2 12.81 4.14 5.87
C MET A 2 12.01 3.77 7.14
N PRO A 3 11.48 4.75 7.87
CA PRO A 3 11.66 6.18 7.64
C PRO A 3 13.11 6.63 7.83
N ALA A 4 13.55 7.63 7.07
CA ALA A 4 14.91 8.13 7.06
C ALA A 4 14.92 9.66 7.24
N THR A 5 16.06 10.21 7.70
CA THR A 5 16.30 11.66 7.71
C THR A 5 16.97 12.13 6.41
N LYS A 6 17.00 13.45 6.20
CA LYS A 6 17.71 14.06 5.06
C LYS A 6 19.19 13.68 5.05
N GLU A 7 19.82 13.65 6.22
CA GLU A 7 21.23 13.30 6.38
C GLU A 7 21.48 11.85 5.99
N GLN A 8 20.63 10.92 6.43
CA GLN A 8 20.74 9.50 6.11
C GLN A 8 20.55 9.25 4.61
N LEU A 9 19.60 9.94 3.97
CA LEU A 9 19.44 9.85 2.52
C LEU A 9 20.66 10.39 1.81
N HIS A 10 21.19 11.55 2.24
CA HIS A 10 22.38 12.16 1.65
C HIS A 10 23.60 11.24 1.76
N GLU A 11 23.85 10.63 2.91
CA GLU A 11 24.91 9.64 3.10
C GLU A 11 24.74 8.43 2.16
N ALA A 12 23.50 7.92 2.05
CA ALA A 12 23.20 6.81 1.14
C ALA A 12 23.46 7.18 -0.32
N MET A 13 23.07 8.37 -0.75
CA MET A 13 23.33 8.86 -2.10
C MET A 13 24.83 9.05 -2.37
N GLN A 14 25.57 9.63 -1.43
CA GLN A 14 27.03 9.77 -1.55
C GLN A 14 27.74 8.42 -1.65
N SER A 15 27.28 7.41 -0.92
CA SER A 15 27.89 6.07 -0.95
C SER A 15 27.82 5.39 -2.32
N VAL A 16 26.87 5.80 -3.17
CA VAL A 16 26.71 5.32 -4.57
C VAL A 16 27.19 6.35 -5.61
N GLY A 17 27.89 7.41 -5.18
CA GLY A 17 28.49 8.40 -6.05
C GLY A 17 27.54 9.50 -6.56
N ILE A 18 26.35 9.61 -5.99
CA ILE A 18 25.39 10.68 -6.30
C ILE A 18 25.68 11.85 -5.36
N THR A 19 26.13 12.98 -5.93
CA THR A 19 26.47 14.19 -5.20
C THR A 19 25.89 15.42 -5.88
N ALA A 20 25.94 16.59 -5.23
CA ALA A 20 25.51 17.84 -5.84
C ALA A 20 26.29 18.18 -7.12
N ASP A 21 27.59 17.81 -7.16
CA ASP A 21 28.48 18.04 -8.32
C ASP A 21 28.33 16.93 -9.39
N ASN A 22 27.74 15.80 -9.04
CA ASN A 22 27.49 14.67 -9.93
C ASN A 22 26.07 14.14 -9.74
N PRO A 23 25.03 14.91 -10.10
CA PRO A 23 23.64 14.47 -9.98
C PRO A 23 23.36 13.36 -10.98
N GLN A 24 22.74 12.29 -10.50
CA GLN A 24 22.30 11.17 -11.33
C GLN A 24 20.78 11.04 -11.23
N GLU A 25 20.15 10.66 -12.33
CA GLU A 25 18.77 10.18 -12.27
C GLU A 25 18.75 8.81 -11.56
N PHE A 26 17.82 8.63 -10.66
CA PHE A 26 17.57 7.35 -10.02
C PHE A 26 16.09 7.00 -10.07
N PHE A 27 15.78 5.72 -9.90
CA PHE A 27 14.41 5.23 -9.82
C PHE A 27 14.34 4.18 -8.72
N ILE A 28 13.14 4.04 -8.15
CA ILE A 28 12.87 3.03 -7.15
C ILE A 28 12.69 1.70 -7.88
N HIS A 29 13.54 0.73 -7.56
CA HIS A 29 13.50 -0.60 -8.18
C HIS A 29 12.67 -1.59 -7.37
N GLY A 30 12.44 -1.32 -6.10
CA GLY A 30 11.69 -2.20 -5.21
C GLY A 30 11.91 -1.83 -3.75
N TYR A 31 11.35 -2.63 -2.89
CA TYR A 31 11.52 -2.52 -1.45
C TYR A 31 11.80 -3.89 -0.85
N SER A 32 12.39 -3.91 0.34
CA SER A 32 12.44 -5.09 1.20
C SER A 32 11.78 -4.75 2.53
N ASP A 33 11.03 -5.69 3.04
CA ASP A 33 10.39 -5.59 4.34
C ASP A 33 11.36 -5.98 5.47
N ARG A 34 11.09 -5.53 6.69
CA ARG A 34 11.74 -6.05 7.88
C ARG A 34 11.23 -7.46 8.14
N GLU A 35 12.14 -8.38 8.53
CA GLU A 35 11.83 -9.80 8.70
C GLU A 35 10.65 -10.10 9.65
N ASP A 36 10.31 -9.15 10.52
CA ASP A 36 9.29 -9.28 11.55
C ASP A 36 7.92 -8.69 11.21
N ARG A 37 7.77 -7.95 10.11
CA ARG A 37 6.52 -7.21 9.82
C ARG A 37 5.68 -7.76 8.68
N HIS A 38 6.27 -8.37 7.67
CA HIS A 38 5.60 -8.97 6.51
C HIS A 38 4.59 -8.03 5.80
N ILE A 39 5.08 -6.84 5.42
CA ILE A 39 4.26 -5.84 4.73
C ILE A 39 4.22 -6.15 3.23
N ALA A 40 3.03 -6.39 2.69
CA ALA A 40 2.81 -6.72 1.27
C ALA A 40 2.30 -5.50 0.50
N LEU A 41 3.19 -4.60 0.09
CA LEU A 41 2.82 -3.46 -0.75
C LEU A 41 2.81 -3.83 -2.24
N PRO A 42 1.90 -3.26 -3.05
CA PRO A 42 1.90 -3.46 -4.50
C PRO A 42 3.20 -2.90 -5.12
N TYR A 43 3.97 -3.78 -5.76
CA TYR A 43 5.29 -3.47 -6.32
C TYR A 43 5.27 -2.26 -7.27
N ASP A 44 4.35 -2.27 -8.24
CA ASP A 44 4.25 -1.19 -9.23
C ASP A 44 3.93 0.16 -8.59
N MET A 45 3.14 0.14 -7.52
CA MET A 45 2.78 1.35 -6.77
C MET A 45 3.98 1.93 -6.02
N VAL A 46 4.79 1.07 -5.39
CA VAL A 46 6.03 1.48 -4.71
C VAL A 46 7.03 2.05 -5.71
N CYS A 47 7.20 1.39 -6.86
CA CYS A 47 8.12 1.86 -7.90
C CYS A 47 7.68 3.17 -8.56
N ALA A 48 6.40 3.47 -8.59
CA ALA A 48 5.84 4.72 -9.12
C ALA A 48 5.80 5.87 -8.10
N ALA A 49 5.97 5.57 -6.81
CA ALA A 49 5.90 6.56 -5.74
C ALA A 49 7.15 7.44 -5.65
N GLN A 50 7.02 8.60 -5.04
CA GLN A 50 8.16 9.46 -4.71
C GLN A 50 8.82 9.02 -3.40
N VAL A 51 10.11 9.32 -3.26
CA VAL A 51 10.89 8.98 -2.06
C VAL A 51 10.26 9.57 -0.80
N ASP A 52 9.79 10.82 -0.86
CA ASP A 52 9.15 11.49 0.28
C ASP A 52 7.82 10.83 0.66
N GLU A 53 7.02 10.41 -0.33
CA GLU A 53 5.77 9.66 -0.09
C GLU A 53 6.04 8.31 0.58
N LEU A 54 7.08 7.59 0.12
CA LEU A 54 7.48 6.33 0.74
C LEU A 54 8.04 6.52 2.15
N ASN A 55 8.79 7.60 2.36
CA ASN A 55 9.31 7.92 3.68
C ASN A 55 8.18 8.23 4.67
N PHE A 56 7.17 8.97 4.22
CA PHE A 56 5.99 9.25 5.02
C PHE A 56 5.15 7.99 5.25
N LEU A 57 4.89 7.20 4.22
CA LEU A 57 4.21 5.91 4.37
C LEU A 57 4.93 5.01 5.38
N ALA A 58 6.26 4.89 5.28
CA ALA A 58 7.05 4.08 6.21
C ALA A 58 6.88 4.53 7.67
N ALA A 59 6.89 5.85 7.93
CA ALA A 59 6.65 6.40 9.25
C ALA A 59 5.22 6.12 9.75
N ARG A 60 4.23 6.17 8.85
CA ARG A 60 2.84 5.83 9.20
C ARG A 60 2.69 4.34 9.53
N LEU A 61 3.32 3.48 8.73
CA LEU A 61 3.30 2.02 8.95
C LEU A 61 3.93 1.62 10.29
N GLU A 62 4.90 2.37 10.81
CA GLU A 62 5.46 2.11 12.15
C GLU A 62 4.44 2.26 13.29
N ASN A 63 3.38 3.01 13.08
CA ASN A 63 2.32 3.18 14.06
C ASN A 63 1.27 2.08 14.03
N LEU A 64 1.21 1.27 12.96
CA LEU A 64 0.28 0.14 12.88
C LEU A 64 0.79 -1.02 13.73
N ASP A 65 -0.11 -1.66 14.46
CA ASP A 65 0.17 -2.94 15.11
C ASP A 65 0.09 -4.13 14.12
N ALA A 66 0.31 -5.33 14.61
CA ALA A 66 0.25 -6.53 13.77
C ALA A 66 -1.13 -6.75 13.13
N SER A 67 -2.21 -6.34 13.78
CA SER A 67 -3.57 -6.43 13.24
C SER A 67 -3.79 -5.42 12.12
N GLY A 68 -3.33 -4.17 12.31
CA GLY A 68 -3.37 -3.12 11.28
C GLY A 68 -2.57 -3.49 10.03
N ILE A 69 -1.39 -4.08 10.20
CA ILE A 69 -0.57 -4.59 9.06
C ILE A 69 -1.29 -5.74 8.34
N ALA A 70 -1.90 -6.68 9.07
CA ALA A 70 -2.65 -7.78 8.44
C ALA A 70 -3.87 -7.25 7.66
N ALA A 71 -4.58 -6.27 8.22
CA ALA A 71 -5.70 -5.61 7.55
C ALA A 71 -5.23 -4.83 6.30
N LEU A 72 -4.10 -4.13 6.35
CA LEU A 72 -3.48 -3.47 5.21
C LEU A 72 -3.17 -4.48 4.10
N ASN A 73 -2.50 -5.58 4.44
CA ASN A 73 -2.17 -6.64 3.48
C ASN A 73 -3.43 -7.23 2.83
N ALA A 74 -4.48 -7.48 3.60
CA ALA A 74 -5.77 -7.91 3.06
C ALA A 74 -6.38 -6.84 2.14
N ALA A 75 -6.33 -5.56 2.52
CA ALA A 75 -6.88 -4.47 1.74
C ALA A 75 -6.14 -4.26 0.41
N THR A 76 -4.84 -4.50 0.35
CA THR A 76 -4.06 -4.42 -0.91
C THR A 76 -4.43 -5.53 -1.89
N GLN A 77 -4.85 -6.71 -1.41
CA GLN A 77 -5.21 -7.87 -2.24
C GLN A 77 -6.67 -7.91 -2.68
N ARG A 78 -7.55 -7.07 -2.13
CA ARG A 78 -8.94 -7.05 -2.55
C ARG A 78 -9.09 -6.67 -4.02
N LYS A 79 -10.20 -7.09 -4.66
CA LYS A 79 -10.47 -6.89 -6.09
C LYS A 79 -10.38 -5.42 -6.53
N ASN A 80 -10.80 -4.49 -5.68
CA ASN A 80 -10.69 -3.05 -5.88
C ASN A 80 -9.68 -2.50 -4.85
N GLY A 81 -8.45 -3.01 -4.88
CA GLY A 81 -7.37 -2.56 -4.01
C GLY A 81 -7.06 -1.07 -4.18
N PHE A 82 -5.99 -0.64 -3.58
CA PHE A 82 -5.56 0.76 -3.67
C PHE A 82 -5.04 1.08 -5.07
N GLU A 83 -5.29 2.29 -5.55
CA GLU A 83 -4.90 2.77 -6.88
C GLU A 83 -3.55 3.51 -6.86
N ASN A 84 -3.19 4.08 -5.71
CA ASN A 84 -1.98 4.89 -5.55
C ASN A 84 -1.49 4.88 -4.11
N ILE A 85 -0.25 5.38 -3.93
CA ILE A 85 0.41 5.44 -2.63
C ILE A 85 -0.35 6.31 -1.60
N GLY A 86 -1.05 7.34 -2.06
CA GLY A 86 -1.85 8.21 -1.20
C GLY A 86 -2.97 7.45 -0.49
N GLN A 87 -3.62 6.51 -1.18
CA GLN A 87 -4.64 5.67 -0.56
C GLN A 87 -4.06 4.69 0.48
N LEU A 88 -2.81 4.25 0.31
CA LEU A 88 -2.11 3.47 1.34
C LEU A 88 -1.81 4.34 2.57
N ILE A 89 -1.41 5.59 2.36
CA ILE A 89 -1.23 6.56 3.46
C ILE A 89 -2.58 6.82 4.15
N ASP A 90 -3.65 7.07 3.38
CA ASP A 90 -4.99 7.28 3.94
C ASP A 90 -5.47 6.08 4.75
N PHE A 91 -5.18 4.84 4.32
CA PHE A 91 -5.53 3.64 5.10
C PHE A 91 -5.00 3.70 6.53
N THR A 92 -3.80 4.24 6.75
CA THR A 92 -3.21 4.34 8.10
C THR A 92 -3.93 5.33 9.02
N TYR A 93 -4.87 6.09 8.52
CA TYR A 93 -5.76 6.96 9.27
C TYR A 93 -7.19 6.42 9.36
N ASN A 94 -7.51 5.40 8.58
CA ASN A 94 -8.83 4.81 8.42
C ASN A 94 -8.82 3.31 8.79
N GLU A 95 -8.11 2.94 9.85
CA GLU A 95 -8.01 1.53 10.26
C GLU A 95 -9.39 0.91 10.56
N ASP A 96 -10.32 1.71 11.10
CA ASP A 96 -11.69 1.28 11.43
C ASP A 96 -12.62 1.16 10.22
N PHE A 97 -12.19 1.66 9.05
CA PHE A 97 -12.99 1.57 7.82
C PHE A 97 -13.19 0.13 7.37
N PHE A 98 -12.31 -0.78 7.75
CA PHE A 98 -12.42 -2.20 7.42
C PHE A 98 -12.59 -3.06 8.67
N VAL A 99 -13.50 -4.02 8.56
CA VAL A 99 -13.55 -5.16 9.49
C VAL A 99 -12.72 -6.28 8.88
N HIS A 100 -11.66 -6.67 9.56
CA HIS A 100 -10.74 -7.73 9.14
C HIS A 100 -10.92 -8.96 10.02
N ILE A 101 -11.15 -10.12 9.40
CA ILE A 101 -11.32 -11.41 10.08
C ILE A 101 -10.21 -12.35 9.58
N PRO A 102 -9.06 -12.41 10.30
CA PRO A 102 -7.85 -13.06 9.80
C PRO A 102 -7.98 -14.59 9.66
N GLU A 103 -8.87 -15.23 10.40
CA GLU A 103 -9.08 -16.69 10.35
C GLU A 103 -10.06 -17.15 9.27
N VAL A 104 -10.57 -16.24 8.42
CA VAL A 104 -11.60 -16.54 7.41
C VAL A 104 -11.04 -16.30 6.01
N HIS A 105 -10.81 -17.38 5.26
CA HIS A 105 -10.22 -17.33 3.91
C HIS A 105 -11.13 -17.82 2.80
N ASN A 106 -12.30 -18.39 3.15
CA ASN A 106 -13.22 -18.95 2.18
C ASN A 106 -14.68 -18.88 2.69
N PRO A 107 -15.67 -19.11 1.78
CA PRO A 107 -17.08 -19.03 2.14
C PRO A 107 -17.52 -19.98 3.26
N ARG A 108 -16.91 -21.18 3.36
CA ARG A 108 -17.24 -22.12 4.42
C ARG A 108 -16.86 -21.58 5.80
N GLU A 109 -15.65 -21.03 5.90
CA GLU A 109 -15.13 -20.43 7.14
C GLU A 109 -15.94 -19.19 7.54
N LEU A 110 -16.35 -18.36 6.55
CA LEU A 110 -17.21 -17.21 6.80
C LEU A 110 -18.59 -17.66 7.33
N GLY A 111 -19.17 -18.69 6.72
CA GLY A 111 -20.42 -19.26 7.19
C GLY A 111 -20.33 -19.80 8.61
N ASP A 112 -19.24 -20.51 8.94
CA ASP A 112 -18.98 -21.01 10.30
C ASP A 112 -18.76 -19.85 11.28
N TYR A 113 -17.99 -18.84 10.88
CA TYR A 113 -17.75 -17.66 11.70
C TYR A 113 -19.06 -16.97 12.09
N TYR A 114 -19.91 -16.64 11.13
CA TYR A 114 -21.18 -15.94 11.44
C TYR A 114 -22.17 -16.80 12.21
N LEU A 115 -22.29 -18.08 11.90
CA LEU A 115 -23.25 -18.95 12.55
C LEU A 115 -22.82 -19.36 13.97
N ASN A 116 -21.52 -19.57 14.20
CA ASN A 116 -21.06 -20.25 15.40
C ASN A 116 -20.13 -19.41 16.29
N LYS A 117 -19.38 -18.44 15.72
CA LYS A 117 -18.32 -17.71 16.45
C LYS A 117 -18.66 -16.25 16.74
N SER A 118 -19.23 -15.53 15.78
CA SER A 118 -19.48 -14.08 15.89
C SER A 118 -20.57 -13.72 16.90
N GLY A 119 -21.45 -14.66 17.25
CA GLY A 119 -22.63 -14.39 18.08
C GLY A 119 -23.75 -13.60 17.38
N MET A 120 -23.56 -13.22 16.10
CA MET A 120 -24.55 -12.43 15.35
C MET A 120 -25.82 -13.21 15.02
N VAL A 121 -25.71 -14.53 14.83
CA VAL A 121 -26.84 -15.40 14.52
C VAL A 121 -27.26 -16.18 15.73
N GLN A 122 -28.42 -15.84 16.27
CA GLN A 122 -29.02 -16.53 17.41
C GLN A 122 -30.13 -17.47 16.95
N MET A 123 -29.87 -18.77 16.96
CA MET A 123 -30.84 -19.82 16.64
C MET A 123 -30.50 -21.12 17.37
N PRO A 124 -31.47 -22.09 17.50
CA PRO A 124 -31.20 -23.41 18.09
C PRO A 124 -30.08 -24.14 17.36
N ALA A 125 -29.23 -24.86 18.08
CA ALA A 125 -28.09 -25.59 17.55
C ALA A 125 -28.48 -26.60 16.44
N GLU A 126 -29.64 -27.25 16.59
CA GLU A 126 -30.19 -28.18 15.60
C GLU A 126 -30.43 -27.52 14.23
N TRP A 127 -30.85 -26.26 14.24
CA TRP A 127 -31.07 -25.50 13.01
C TRP A 127 -29.75 -25.05 12.38
N LYS A 128 -28.78 -24.60 13.21
CA LYS A 128 -27.43 -24.25 12.72
C LYS A 128 -26.79 -25.43 11.99
N ASN A 129 -26.93 -26.65 12.55
CA ASN A 129 -26.38 -27.88 11.95
C ASN A 129 -27.01 -28.25 10.61
N SER A 130 -28.19 -27.70 10.29
CA SER A 130 -28.93 -27.96 9.05
C SER A 130 -28.61 -26.95 7.95
N ILE A 131 -27.80 -25.90 8.23
CA ILE A 131 -27.47 -24.85 7.28
C ILE A 131 -26.22 -25.24 6.48
N ASP A 132 -26.28 -25.09 5.15
CA ASP A 132 -25.11 -25.19 4.28
C ASP A 132 -24.21 -23.97 4.51
N LEU A 133 -23.08 -24.18 5.19
CA LEU A 133 -22.10 -23.16 5.53
C LEU A 133 -21.54 -22.44 4.31
N ILE A 134 -21.33 -23.17 3.18
CA ILE A 134 -20.76 -22.58 1.96
C ILE A 134 -21.78 -21.66 1.32
N ALA A 135 -23.03 -22.10 1.18
CA ALA A 135 -24.08 -21.27 0.60
C ALA A 135 -24.35 -20.04 1.46
N PHE A 136 -24.40 -20.21 2.79
CA PHE A 136 -24.58 -19.12 3.74
C PHE A 136 -23.45 -18.10 3.64
N GLY A 137 -22.18 -18.53 3.70
CA GLY A 137 -21.03 -17.63 3.64
C GLY A 137 -20.88 -16.94 2.29
N ARG A 138 -21.23 -17.62 1.16
CA ARG A 138 -21.27 -16.95 -0.17
C ARG A 138 -22.31 -15.83 -0.21
N ASN A 139 -23.49 -16.08 0.36
CA ASN A 139 -24.56 -15.09 0.38
C ASN A 139 -24.19 -13.90 1.28
N ALA A 140 -23.59 -14.16 2.45
CA ALA A 140 -23.07 -13.11 3.35
C ALA A 140 -22.03 -12.25 2.62
N ALA A 141 -20.97 -12.85 2.09
CA ALA A 141 -19.93 -12.13 1.36
C ALA A 141 -20.47 -11.30 0.18
N ALA A 142 -21.48 -11.81 -0.55
CA ALA A 142 -22.10 -11.09 -1.65
C ALA A 142 -22.92 -9.89 -1.17
N GLN A 143 -23.63 -10.01 -0.05
CA GLN A 143 -24.45 -8.93 0.50
C GLN A 143 -23.61 -7.79 1.06
N GLU A 144 -22.56 -8.12 1.80
CA GLU A 144 -21.66 -7.15 2.44
C GLU A 144 -20.50 -6.71 1.52
N LYS A 145 -20.43 -7.27 0.29
CA LYS A 145 -19.37 -6.98 -0.71
C LYS A 145 -17.94 -7.27 -0.18
N GLY A 146 -17.83 -8.22 0.73
CA GLY A 146 -16.56 -8.59 1.34
C GLY A 146 -15.64 -9.35 0.37
N SER A 147 -14.36 -9.39 0.70
CA SER A 147 -13.31 -10.02 -0.10
C SER A 147 -12.55 -11.07 0.71
N PHE A 148 -12.38 -12.26 0.13
CA PHE A 148 -11.46 -13.27 0.67
C PHE A 148 -10.05 -13.03 0.11
N THR A 149 -9.08 -12.97 0.99
CA THR A 149 -7.67 -12.77 0.68
C THR A 149 -6.81 -13.85 1.36
N GLU A 150 -5.54 -13.92 1.05
CA GLU A 150 -4.62 -14.81 1.78
C GLU A 150 -4.36 -14.35 3.22
N TYR A 151 -4.66 -13.08 3.54
CA TYR A 151 -4.53 -12.52 4.90
C TYR A 151 -5.84 -12.57 5.69
N GLY A 152 -6.89 -13.14 5.15
CA GLY A 152 -8.19 -13.26 5.79
C GLY A 152 -9.32 -12.62 5.00
N TYR A 153 -10.47 -12.49 5.63
CA TYR A 153 -11.66 -11.87 5.06
C TYR A 153 -11.73 -10.39 5.45
N LEU A 154 -12.01 -9.54 4.47
CA LEU A 154 -12.10 -8.10 4.65
C LEU A 154 -13.45 -7.59 4.14
N VAL A 155 -14.10 -6.75 4.91
CA VAL A 155 -15.35 -6.07 4.57
C VAL A 155 -15.32 -4.62 5.04
N GLU A 156 -15.98 -3.72 4.31
CA GLU A 156 -16.13 -2.33 4.74
C GLU A 156 -17.08 -2.24 5.95
N SER A 157 -16.68 -1.50 6.99
CA SER A 157 -17.45 -1.35 8.23
C SER A 157 -18.76 -0.60 8.02
N GLY A 158 -18.80 0.24 7.00
CA GLY A 158 -19.87 1.21 6.74
C GLY A 158 -19.55 2.60 7.25
N ASP A 159 -18.39 2.79 7.87
CA ASP A 159 -17.88 4.11 8.22
C ASP A 159 -17.50 4.89 6.96
N GLU A 160 -17.37 6.21 7.08
CA GLU A 160 -16.96 7.07 5.97
C GLU A 160 -15.44 7.04 5.84
N TRP A 161 -14.95 6.86 4.60
CA TRP A 161 -13.52 6.97 4.32
C TRP A 161 -13.09 8.43 4.35
N GLU A 162 -12.22 8.78 5.28
CA GLU A 162 -11.66 10.11 5.40
C GLU A 162 -10.38 10.25 4.57
N LYS A 163 -10.32 11.26 3.72
CA LYS A 163 -9.13 11.54 2.93
C LYS A 163 -8.23 12.50 3.68
N HIS A 164 -7.08 12.00 4.15
CA HIS A 164 -6.08 12.75 4.91
C HIS A 164 -4.89 13.18 4.07
N PHE A 165 -4.64 12.47 2.96
CA PHE A 165 -3.51 12.74 2.08
C PHE A 165 -3.99 13.20 0.71
N GLU A 166 -3.64 14.43 0.32
CA GLU A 166 -3.98 14.99 -0.98
C GLU A 166 -2.73 15.20 -1.84
N GLY A 167 -2.62 14.38 -2.88
CA GLY A 167 -1.54 14.52 -3.85
C GLY A 167 -0.16 14.32 -3.24
N ARG A 168 0.70 15.33 -3.33
CA ARG A 168 2.10 15.30 -2.87
C ARG A 168 2.31 16.08 -1.57
N ASP A 169 1.28 16.25 -0.77
CA ASP A 169 1.37 17.05 0.46
C ASP A 169 1.97 16.25 1.63
N VAL A 170 3.22 15.81 1.43
CA VAL A 170 4.01 15.16 2.47
C VAL A 170 4.39 16.19 3.53
N PRO A 171 4.17 15.92 4.84
CA PRO A 171 4.61 16.79 5.92
C PRO A 171 6.11 17.08 5.87
N GLU A 172 6.53 18.30 6.25
CA GLU A 172 7.89 18.78 6.04
C GLU A 172 8.96 17.90 6.72
N GLU A 173 8.65 17.33 7.86
CA GLU A 173 9.54 16.43 8.60
C GLU A 173 9.85 15.12 7.84
N TYR A 174 8.99 14.70 6.92
CA TYR A 174 9.19 13.50 6.11
C TYR A 174 9.74 13.79 4.71
N ARG A 175 9.88 15.07 4.33
CA ARG A 175 10.46 15.48 3.06
C ARG A 175 11.98 15.40 3.14
N ILE A 176 12.55 14.31 2.65
CA ILE A 176 13.98 14.03 2.71
C ILE A 176 14.71 14.34 1.41
N MET A 177 13.99 14.45 0.27
CA MET A 177 14.58 14.83 -1.02
C MET A 177 14.85 16.34 -1.04
N SER A 178 16.14 16.70 -1.14
CA SER A 178 16.59 18.09 -1.19
C SER A 178 16.51 18.73 -2.59
N TYR A 179 16.15 17.96 -3.62
CA TYR A 179 16.02 18.48 -4.97
C TYR A 179 14.70 19.21 -5.15
N PRO A 180 14.72 20.40 -5.79
CA PRO A 180 13.48 21.07 -6.15
C PRO A 180 12.69 20.12 -7.06
N GLN A 181 11.48 19.79 -6.66
CA GLN A 181 10.54 19.09 -7.51
C GLN A 181 10.38 19.91 -8.80
N PRO A 182 10.44 19.30 -10.00
CA PRO A 182 10.11 20.05 -11.20
C PRO A 182 8.68 20.56 -11.02
N THR A 183 8.54 21.86 -10.92
CA THR A 183 7.23 22.51 -11.00
C THR A 183 6.72 22.19 -12.40
N ILE A 184 5.82 21.23 -12.53
CA ILE A 184 5.08 21.04 -13.78
C ILE A 184 4.10 22.20 -13.84
N GLU A 185 4.57 23.35 -14.31
CA GLU A 185 3.68 24.34 -14.88
C GLU A 185 3.03 23.67 -16.08
N LEU A 186 1.74 23.39 -15.96
CA LEU A 186 0.87 23.02 -17.07
C LEU A 186 0.73 24.28 -17.96
N ASP A 187 1.77 24.62 -18.66
CA ASP A 187 1.69 25.60 -19.73
C ASP A 187 1.59 24.88 -21.07
N ALA A 188 0.61 25.36 -21.83
CA ALA A 188 0.15 24.99 -23.15
C ALA A 188 1.12 24.18 -24.03
N ALA A 189 0.62 23.09 -24.59
CA ALA A 189 1.28 22.26 -25.58
C ALA A 189 1.99 23.06 -26.68
N PRO A 190 3.29 22.85 -26.92
CA PRO A 190 3.90 23.19 -28.20
C PRO A 190 3.82 22.00 -29.15
N ALA A 191 3.57 22.35 -30.40
CA ALA A 191 3.43 21.48 -31.57
C ALA A 191 4.56 20.44 -31.70
N VAL A 192 4.16 19.23 -32.09
CA VAL A 192 5.00 18.12 -32.51
C VAL A 192 6.00 18.56 -33.56
N GLN A 193 7.30 18.54 -33.22
CA GLN A 193 8.37 18.47 -34.19
C GLN A 193 9.01 17.08 -34.09
N THR A 194 8.87 16.34 -35.19
CA THR A 194 9.53 15.07 -35.45
C THR A 194 11.04 15.24 -35.40
N ALA A 195 11.71 14.73 -34.39
CA ALA A 195 13.16 14.64 -34.35
C ALA A 195 13.62 13.19 -34.45
N THR A 196 14.52 12.97 -35.38
CA THR A 196 15.20 11.75 -35.80
C THR A 196 15.93 11.11 -34.62
N ILE A 197 15.78 9.79 -34.46
CA ILE A 197 16.42 8.96 -33.46
C ILE A 197 17.89 8.79 -33.76
N PRO A 198 18.84 9.11 -32.87
CA PRO A 198 20.22 8.65 -32.95
C PRO A 198 20.41 7.30 -32.24
N GLU A 199 21.30 6.50 -32.79
CA GLU A 199 21.70 5.15 -32.45
C GLU A 199 22.08 4.95 -30.97
N ALA A 200 21.76 3.77 -30.47
CA ALA A 200 21.96 3.32 -29.10
C ALA A 200 23.41 3.39 -28.61
N GLN A 201 23.65 4.19 -27.58
CA GLN A 201 24.83 4.04 -26.73
C GLN A 201 24.52 3.05 -25.61
N GLN A 202 25.39 2.07 -25.41
CA GLN A 202 25.36 1.10 -24.34
C GLN A 202 25.36 1.82 -22.97
N GLN A 203 24.26 1.75 -22.27
CA GLN A 203 24.16 2.27 -20.91
C GLN A 203 24.83 1.32 -19.93
N GLU A 204 25.79 1.85 -19.16
CA GLU A 204 26.33 1.17 -17.96
C GLU A 204 25.23 0.92 -16.93
N PRO A 205 25.30 -0.16 -16.12
CA PRO A 205 24.30 -0.44 -15.11
C PRO A 205 24.21 0.68 -14.07
N ARG A 206 23.01 1.18 -13.82
CA ARG A 206 22.74 2.26 -12.87
C ARG A 206 22.83 1.75 -11.41
N PRO A 207 23.33 2.57 -10.46
CA PRO A 207 23.41 2.17 -9.06
C PRO A 207 22.00 1.97 -8.44
N VAL A 208 21.88 0.90 -7.65
CA VAL A 208 20.64 0.53 -6.97
C VAL A 208 20.79 0.80 -5.48
N ILE A 209 19.90 1.62 -4.91
CA ILE A 209 19.81 1.82 -3.45
C ILE A 209 18.65 0.95 -2.96
N PRO A 210 18.87 -0.04 -2.06
CA PRO A 210 17.79 -0.82 -1.50
C PRO A 210 16.98 0.05 -0.51
N ILE A 211 15.66 0.11 -0.74
CA ILE A 211 14.72 0.74 0.19
C ILE A 211 14.15 -0.36 1.08
N VAL A 212 14.33 -0.21 2.40
CA VAL A 212 13.73 -1.07 3.43
C VAL A 212 12.62 -0.27 4.10
N LEU A 213 11.41 -0.76 4.02
CA LEU A 213 10.21 -0.21 4.66
C LEU A 213 9.97 -0.85 6.04
#